data_de5a36322a6d95ad7edb32b5b7167b80
#
_entry.id   de5a36322a6d95ad7edb32b5b7167b80
#
_cell.length_a   1.000
_cell.length_b   1.000
_cell.length_c   1.000
_cell.angle_alpha   90.00
_cell.angle_beta   90.00
_cell.angle_gamma   90.00
#
_symmetry.space_group_name_H-M   'P 1'
#
loop_
_entity.id
_entity.type
_entity.pdbx_description
1 polymer ?
#
loop_
_entity_poly.entity_id
_entity_poly.type
_entity_poly.pdbx_seq_one_letter_code
_entity_poly.pdbx_strand_id
1 'polypeptide(L)'
;MNRKVIIIGPAFPYRGGIANFNNSLALGFAEKGADVEIYSFSLQYPSFLFPGKTQYEEGEGPKGISIFPIVNSINPFNWFMVAKKIKKENPDYVIIRYWLPFMAPALGTIAKLIKKTTKVFAITDNVIPHERRIGDSLLTKYFVKSCHAFLTLSSSVLDDLSAFTDTKEKIFIPHPIYDSFGEIVDKKQAKQNLGLEENVNYLLFFGFVRRYKGLDIMIDVMADKRIQDLGVKLIVAGEFYDNKQEYISQINSLGISENIILKSDFIPEEDVKNYFCACDMITQTYRTATQSGVTQIAYHFERPMLVTNVGGLAEIVPHNKVGYVCDINTKDIADCVVDFYDNNKEKQFSENTKTEKKRFTWKELVDGIEKLIKKQL
;
A
#
# COMPACT_ATOMS: atom_id res chain seq x y z
N MET A 1 13.44 27.69 -14.36
CA MET A 1 13.44 27.75 -12.87
C MET A 1 13.06 26.39 -12.37
N ASN A 2 13.81 25.81 -11.43
CA ASN A 2 13.42 24.56 -10.79
C ASN A 2 12.14 24.79 -9.98
N ARG A 3 11.11 23.96 -10.19
CA ARG A 3 9.86 24.08 -9.42
C ARG A 3 10.12 23.67 -7.97
N LYS A 4 9.60 24.45 -7.03
CA LYS A 4 9.64 24.11 -5.61
C LYS A 4 8.35 23.40 -5.20
N VAL A 5 8.49 22.17 -4.67
CA VAL A 5 7.39 21.30 -4.25
C VAL A 5 7.53 20.98 -2.78
N ILE A 6 6.46 21.16 -2.01
CA ILE A 6 6.40 20.68 -0.62
C ILE A 6 5.40 19.54 -0.52
N ILE A 7 5.84 18.40 0.01
CA ILE A 7 4.99 17.26 0.34
C ILE A 7 4.74 17.27 1.84
N ILE A 8 3.47 17.21 2.28
CA ILE A 8 3.11 17.11 3.69
C ILE A 8 2.58 15.69 3.96
N GLY A 9 3.29 14.92 4.76
CA GLY A 9 2.93 13.54 5.09
C GLY A 9 4.05 12.82 5.85
N PRO A 10 3.81 11.60 6.36
CA PRO A 10 4.87 10.81 6.99
C PRO A 10 5.99 10.51 5.99
N ALA A 11 7.22 10.57 6.47
CA ALA A 11 8.41 10.23 5.74
C ALA A 11 9.46 9.70 6.73
N PHE A 12 10.58 9.20 6.28
CA PHE A 12 11.66 8.75 7.15
C PHE A 12 11.88 9.72 8.34
N PRO A 13 12.04 9.26 9.59
CA PRO A 13 12.17 7.86 10.02
C PRO A 13 10.85 7.13 10.31
N TYR A 14 9.69 7.66 9.92
CA TYR A 14 8.45 6.91 10.06
C TYR A 14 8.47 5.69 9.12
N ARG A 15 8.10 4.52 9.66
CA ARG A 15 8.02 3.27 8.91
C ARG A 15 6.65 3.08 8.25
N GLY A 16 6.62 2.28 7.19
CA GLY A 16 5.41 1.77 6.55
C GLY A 16 5.10 2.41 5.19
N GLY A 17 4.11 1.83 4.52
CA GLY A 17 3.85 2.09 3.10
C GLY A 17 3.62 3.55 2.73
N ILE A 18 2.97 4.35 3.61
CA ILE A 18 2.72 5.77 3.33
C ILE A 18 4.02 6.58 3.38
N ALA A 19 4.91 6.28 4.33
CA ALA A 19 6.20 6.97 4.44
C ALA A 19 7.08 6.64 3.23
N ASN A 20 7.21 5.35 2.90
CA ASN A 20 7.97 4.89 1.73
C ASN A 20 7.42 5.49 0.43
N PHE A 21 6.09 5.55 0.29
CA PHE A 21 5.47 6.20 -0.86
C PHE A 21 5.86 7.68 -0.97
N ASN A 22 5.79 8.44 0.12
CA ASN A 22 6.11 9.86 0.10
C ASN A 22 7.59 10.10 -0.20
N ASN A 23 8.49 9.26 0.33
CA ASN A 23 9.91 9.29 0.02
C ASN A 23 10.15 9.06 -1.49
N SER A 24 9.56 8.00 -2.06
CA SER A 24 9.68 7.68 -3.48
C SER A 24 9.03 8.73 -4.39
N LEU A 25 7.89 9.31 -3.98
CA LEU A 25 7.25 10.41 -4.70
C LEU A 25 8.17 11.64 -4.75
N ALA A 26 8.80 11.98 -3.64
CA ALA A 26 9.74 13.11 -3.58
C ALA A 26 10.95 12.87 -4.49
N LEU A 27 11.51 11.65 -4.48
CA LEU A 27 12.58 11.26 -5.40
C LEU A 27 12.15 11.38 -6.87
N GLY A 28 10.95 10.90 -7.21
CA GLY A 28 10.42 11.01 -8.57
C GLY A 28 10.22 12.45 -9.06
N PHE A 29 9.88 13.39 -8.17
CA PHE A 29 9.89 14.82 -8.50
C PHE A 29 11.31 15.39 -8.62
N ALA A 30 12.24 14.99 -7.74
CA ALA A 30 13.63 15.42 -7.78
C ALA A 30 14.33 14.95 -9.06
N GLU A 31 14.09 13.73 -9.53
CA GLU A 31 14.58 13.20 -10.81
C GLU A 31 14.11 14.04 -12.01
N LYS A 32 12.96 14.69 -11.90
CA LYS A 32 12.47 15.66 -12.88
C LYS A 32 12.99 17.08 -12.70
N GLY A 33 13.95 17.26 -11.80
CA GLY A 33 14.60 18.55 -11.55
C GLY A 33 13.80 19.51 -10.66
N ALA A 34 12.82 19.01 -9.88
CA ALA A 34 12.14 19.84 -8.88
C ALA A 34 13.00 19.94 -7.59
N ASP A 35 12.91 21.09 -6.91
CA ASP A 35 13.37 21.26 -5.54
C ASP A 35 12.27 20.77 -4.60
N VAL A 36 12.49 19.65 -3.91
CA VAL A 36 11.46 18.94 -3.14
C VAL A 36 11.81 18.89 -1.67
N GLU A 37 10.87 19.33 -0.85
CA GLU A 37 10.93 19.20 0.61
C GLU A 37 9.76 18.36 1.12
N ILE A 38 10.01 17.46 2.10
CA ILE A 38 8.95 16.76 2.82
C ILE A 38 8.79 17.38 4.21
N TYR A 39 7.61 17.89 4.53
CA TYR A 39 7.23 18.31 5.87
C TYR A 39 6.56 17.13 6.56
N SER A 40 7.40 16.34 7.24
CA SER A 40 6.97 15.16 7.99
C SER A 40 6.48 15.52 9.40
N PHE A 41 6.00 14.51 10.12
CA PHE A 41 5.47 14.71 11.46
C PHE A 41 6.57 14.72 12.51
N SER A 42 6.52 15.70 13.42
CA SER A 42 7.20 15.64 14.72
C SER A 42 6.38 14.81 15.73
N LEU A 43 5.04 14.77 15.53
CA LEU A 43 4.11 13.89 16.22
C LEU A 43 2.99 13.50 15.25
N GLN A 44 2.97 12.23 14.79
CA GLN A 44 1.93 11.73 13.91
C GLN A 44 0.72 11.21 14.72
N TYR A 45 0.96 10.33 15.69
CA TYR A 45 -0.05 9.81 16.62
C TYR A 45 0.46 9.92 18.06
N PRO A 46 -0.39 10.33 19.01
CA PRO A 46 -0.13 10.10 20.42
C PRO A 46 0.13 8.61 20.68
N SER A 47 1.06 8.29 21.59
CA SER A 47 1.49 6.92 21.84
C SER A 47 0.36 5.94 22.15
N PHE A 48 -0.68 6.41 22.84
CA PHE A 48 -1.85 5.60 23.22
C PHE A 48 -2.79 5.27 22.04
N LEU A 49 -2.65 5.94 20.90
CA LEU A 49 -3.43 5.66 19.67
C LEU A 49 -2.67 4.78 18.69
N PHE A 50 -1.40 4.50 18.94
CA PHE A 50 -0.61 3.69 18.04
C PHE A 50 -0.58 2.23 18.52
N PRO A 51 -1.09 1.26 17.73
CA PRO A 51 -1.22 -0.13 18.17
C PRO A 51 0.10 -0.94 18.08
N GLY A 52 1.14 -0.42 17.43
CA GLY A 52 2.40 -1.12 17.18
C GLY A 52 3.48 -0.82 18.24
N LYS A 53 4.59 -1.57 18.20
CA LYS A 53 5.74 -1.41 19.11
C LYS A 53 6.50 -0.11 18.86
N THR A 54 6.69 0.29 17.62
CA THR A 54 7.37 1.53 17.21
C THR A 54 6.78 2.08 15.92
N GLN A 55 6.78 3.42 15.79
CA GLN A 55 6.40 4.12 14.55
C GLN A 55 7.61 4.39 13.64
N TYR A 56 8.82 4.08 14.10
CA TYR A 56 10.06 4.47 13.45
C TYR A 56 10.83 3.25 12.94
N GLU A 57 11.56 3.44 11.86
CA GLU A 57 12.56 2.52 11.34
C GLU A 57 13.96 3.04 11.63
N GLU A 58 14.92 2.13 11.70
CA GLU A 58 16.34 2.43 11.84
C GLU A 58 16.98 2.50 10.44
N GLY A 59 18.11 3.22 10.33
CA GLY A 59 18.86 3.31 9.09
C GLY A 59 19.12 4.74 8.64
N GLU A 60 19.58 4.88 7.39
CA GLU A 60 19.79 6.18 6.74
C GLU A 60 18.54 6.57 5.94
N GLY A 61 18.16 7.84 6.02
CA GLY A 61 17.09 8.39 5.22
C GLY A 61 17.42 8.44 3.72
N PRO A 62 16.41 8.60 2.85
CA PRO A 62 16.61 8.69 1.41
C PRO A 62 17.53 9.88 1.06
N LYS A 63 18.53 9.63 0.20
CA LYS A 63 19.46 10.67 -0.28
C LYS A 63 18.79 11.50 -1.39
N GLY A 64 19.13 12.78 -1.45
CA GLY A 64 18.65 13.67 -2.53
C GLY A 64 17.33 14.41 -2.26
N ILE A 65 16.72 14.22 -1.10
CA ILE A 65 15.53 14.97 -0.66
C ILE A 65 15.72 15.50 0.77
N SER A 66 15.06 16.62 1.07
CA SER A 66 15.09 17.24 2.40
C SER A 66 13.82 16.89 3.19
N ILE A 67 13.99 16.31 4.37
CA ILE A 67 12.89 15.90 5.25
C ILE A 67 12.93 16.73 6.53
N PHE A 68 11.81 17.42 6.86
CA PHE A 68 11.66 18.25 8.04
C PHE A 68 10.54 17.73 8.94
N PRO A 69 10.82 17.16 10.12
CA PRO A 69 9.81 16.65 11.04
C PRO A 69 9.19 17.77 11.85
N ILE A 70 8.33 18.60 11.22
CA ILE A 70 7.82 19.85 11.80
C ILE A 70 6.32 19.86 12.04
N VAL A 71 5.55 18.90 11.50
CA VAL A 71 4.09 18.87 11.64
C VAL A 71 3.68 18.11 12.91
N ASN A 72 2.90 18.75 13.78
CA ASN A 72 2.29 18.09 14.94
C ASN A 72 0.79 17.91 14.72
N SER A 73 0.31 16.67 14.72
CA SER A 73 -1.07 16.32 14.36
C SER A 73 -2.13 16.87 15.32
N ILE A 74 -1.77 17.20 16.57
CA ILE A 74 -2.72 17.59 17.62
C ILE A 74 -2.52 19.03 18.15
N ASN A 75 -1.47 19.75 17.72
CA ASN A 75 -1.17 21.08 18.21
C ASN A 75 -1.60 22.18 17.22
N PRO A 76 -2.70 22.91 17.47
CA PRO A 76 -3.18 23.96 16.56
C PRO A 76 -2.17 25.10 16.34
N PHE A 77 -1.41 25.51 17.37
CA PHE A 77 -0.38 26.55 17.21
C PHE A 77 0.71 26.15 16.21
N ASN A 78 1.07 24.86 16.22
CA ASN A 78 2.02 24.32 15.25
C ASN A 78 1.50 24.44 13.81
N TRP A 79 0.20 24.22 13.57
CA TRP A 79 -0.39 24.30 12.23
C TRP A 79 -0.26 25.71 11.63
N PHE A 80 -0.43 26.76 12.45
CA PHE A 80 -0.20 28.15 12.03
C PHE A 80 1.27 28.40 11.70
N MET A 81 2.22 27.89 12.53
CA MET A 81 3.66 28.02 12.29
C MET A 81 4.07 27.32 10.98
N VAL A 82 3.59 26.09 10.74
CA VAL A 82 3.84 25.34 9.51
C VAL A 82 3.29 26.09 8.30
N ALA A 83 2.06 26.59 8.36
CA ALA A 83 1.47 27.36 7.28
C ALA A 83 2.26 28.67 7.00
N LYS A 84 2.75 29.36 8.06
CA LYS A 84 3.60 30.55 7.91
C LYS A 84 4.94 30.21 7.24
N LYS A 85 5.56 29.07 7.61
CA LYS A 85 6.79 28.59 6.98
C LYS A 85 6.55 28.31 5.48
N ILE A 86 5.49 27.56 5.12
CA ILE A 86 5.15 27.27 3.73
C ILE A 86 4.98 28.56 2.91
N LYS A 87 4.26 29.56 3.44
CA LYS A 87 4.10 30.85 2.77
C LYS A 87 5.43 31.59 2.56
N LYS A 88 6.37 31.50 3.52
CA LYS A 88 7.70 32.09 3.39
C LYS A 88 8.54 31.39 2.33
N GLU A 89 8.45 30.05 2.27
CA GLU A 89 9.15 29.23 1.26
C GLU A 89 8.59 29.43 -0.16
N ASN A 90 7.34 29.93 -0.27
CA ASN A 90 6.65 30.24 -1.51
C ASN A 90 6.75 29.12 -2.58
N PRO A 91 6.34 27.87 -2.26
CA PRO A 91 6.41 26.78 -3.23
C PRO A 91 5.40 27.00 -4.37
N ASP A 92 5.70 26.44 -5.54
CA ASP A 92 4.77 26.43 -6.68
C ASP A 92 3.47 25.71 -6.32
N TYR A 93 3.57 24.60 -5.56
CA TYR A 93 2.42 23.89 -5.01
C TYR A 93 2.79 23.01 -3.82
N VAL A 94 1.77 22.63 -3.08
CA VAL A 94 1.85 21.72 -1.93
C VAL A 94 1.02 20.46 -2.22
N ILE A 95 1.59 19.30 -1.96
CA ILE A 95 0.92 17.99 -2.01
C ILE A 95 0.74 17.48 -0.59
N ILE A 96 -0.51 17.17 -0.20
CA ILE A 96 -0.82 16.65 1.13
C ILE A 96 -1.24 15.19 1.02
N ARG A 97 -0.59 14.32 1.78
CA ARG A 97 -1.03 12.92 1.93
C ARG A 97 -2.14 12.83 2.96
N TYR A 98 -3.29 12.27 2.58
CA TYR A 98 -4.45 12.12 3.46
C TYR A 98 -4.94 10.68 3.48
N TRP A 99 -5.00 10.07 4.68
CA TRP A 99 -5.33 8.65 4.83
C TRP A 99 -6.31 8.34 5.97
N LEU A 100 -6.60 9.32 6.85
CA LEU A 100 -7.46 9.11 8.01
C LEU A 100 -8.12 10.43 8.45
N PRO A 101 -9.44 10.43 8.80
CA PRO A 101 -10.15 11.64 9.26
C PRO A 101 -9.52 12.33 10.46
N PHE A 102 -8.85 11.59 11.37
CA PHE A 102 -8.08 12.14 12.50
C PHE A 102 -7.06 13.20 12.06
N MET A 103 -6.51 13.10 10.86
CA MET A 103 -5.54 14.08 10.33
C MET A 103 -6.19 15.35 9.77
N ALA A 104 -7.51 15.35 9.54
CA ALA A 104 -8.20 16.46 8.91
C ALA A 104 -8.07 17.79 9.64
N PRO A 105 -8.13 17.89 10.98
CA PRO A 105 -7.95 19.15 11.68
C PRO A 105 -6.59 19.79 11.38
N ALA A 106 -5.51 19.04 11.45
CA ALA A 106 -4.16 19.54 11.20
C ALA A 106 -3.95 19.86 9.72
N LEU A 107 -4.08 18.86 8.86
CA LEU A 107 -3.79 19.00 7.43
C LEU A 107 -4.78 19.94 6.74
N GLY A 108 -6.06 19.88 7.10
CA GLY A 108 -7.09 20.77 6.56
C GLY A 108 -6.89 22.24 6.99
N THR A 109 -6.45 22.50 8.23
CA THR A 109 -6.15 23.85 8.68
C THR A 109 -4.92 24.42 7.99
N ILE A 110 -3.83 23.65 7.88
CA ILE A 110 -2.64 24.06 7.13
C ILE A 110 -3.04 24.37 5.68
N ALA A 111 -3.75 23.46 5.01
CA ALA A 111 -4.25 23.66 3.65
C ALA A 111 -5.09 24.93 3.51
N LYS A 112 -6.07 25.14 4.39
CA LYS A 112 -6.95 26.31 4.40
C LYS A 112 -6.19 27.62 4.54
N LEU A 113 -5.16 27.65 5.38
CA LEU A 113 -4.35 28.84 5.64
C LEU A 113 -3.47 29.21 4.44
N ILE A 114 -2.99 28.24 3.66
CA ILE A 114 -2.09 28.50 2.52
C ILE A 114 -2.81 28.59 1.17
N LYS A 115 -4.03 28.05 1.02
CA LYS A 115 -4.68 27.85 -0.28
C LYS A 115 -4.95 29.15 -1.08
N LYS A 116 -4.93 30.32 -0.44
CA LYS A 116 -5.07 31.59 -1.16
C LYS A 116 -3.79 32.05 -1.87
N THR A 117 -2.65 31.57 -1.44
CA THR A 117 -1.32 31.93 -1.95
C THR A 117 -0.61 30.81 -2.67
N THR A 118 -0.98 29.57 -2.39
CA THR A 118 -0.32 28.36 -2.91
C THR A 118 -1.35 27.34 -3.31
N LYS A 119 -1.18 26.69 -4.45
CA LYS A 119 -2.06 25.58 -4.87
C LYS A 119 -1.82 24.37 -3.96
N VAL A 120 -2.90 23.78 -3.47
CA VAL A 120 -2.89 22.63 -2.57
C VAL A 120 -3.59 21.46 -3.23
N PHE A 121 -2.85 20.39 -3.45
CA PHE A 121 -3.34 19.11 -3.98
C PHE A 121 -3.31 18.06 -2.89
N ALA A 122 -4.19 17.09 -2.94
CA ALA A 122 -4.17 15.98 -1.98
C ALA A 122 -4.08 14.63 -2.70
N ILE A 123 -3.21 13.76 -2.19
CA ILE A 123 -3.24 12.33 -2.50
C ILE A 123 -4.02 11.65 -1.38
N THR A 124 -5.15 11.03 -1.72
CA THR A 124 -6.04 10.42 -0.75
C THR A 124 -5.99 8.91 -0.83
N ASP A 125 -5.61 8.26 0.29
CA ASP A 125 -5.61 6.80 0.43
C ASP A 125 -6.99 6.28 0.83
N ASN A 126 -7.63 6.98 1.78
CA ASN A 126 -8.98 6.70 2.25
C ASN A 126 -9.67 8.01 2.64
N VAL A 127 -10.86 8.23 2.14
CA VAL A 127 -11.74 9.35 2.56
C VAL A 127 -12.88 8.85 3.45
N ILE A 128 -13.21 7.56 3.35
CA ILE A 128 -14.12 6.84 4.23
C ILE A 128 -13.31 5.74 4.93
N PRO A 129 -13.10 5.81 6.25
CA PRO A 129 -12.34 4.80 6.96
C PRO A 129 -13.08 3.46 7.01
N HIS A 130 -12.33 2.34 7.07
CA HIS A 130 -12.89 1.00 7.22
C HIS A 130 -13.69 0.85 8.54
N GLU A 131 -13.20 1.50 9.62
CA GLU A 131 -13.89 1.59 10.89
C GLU A 131 -14.43 3.01 11.07
N ARG A 132 -15.71 3.20 10.79
CA ARG A 132 -16.35 4.52 10.84
C ARG A 132 -16.60 4.96 12.27
N ARG A 133 -16.29 6.23 12.57
CA ARG A 133 -16.56 6.89 13.85
C ARG A 133 -17.45 8.10 13.64
N ILE A 134 -18.19 8.47 14.70
CA ILE A 134 -19.01 9.69 14.70
C ILE A 134 -18.10 10.90 14.44
N GLY A 135 -18.43 11.70 13.45
CA GLY A 135 -17.68 12.90 13.06
C GLY A 135 -16.70 12.73 11.90
N ASP A 136 -16.32 11.51 11.51
CA ASP A 136 -15.37 11.26 10.43
C ASP A 136 -15.76 11.96 9.11
N SER A 137 -17.04 11.91 8.74
CA SER A 137 -17.54 12.56 7.53
C SER A 137 -17.41 14.08 7.58
N LEU A 138 -17.63 14.71 8.73
CA LEU A 138 -17.46 16.17 8.91
C LEU A 138 -16.00 16.57 8.80
N LEU A 139 -15.10 15.78 9.40
CA LEU A 139 -13.66 15.99 9.36
C LEU A 139 -13.14 15.85 7.92
N THR A 140 -13.51 14.78 7.23
CA THR A 140 -13.15 14.60 5.81
C THR A 140 -13.69 15.74 4.94
N LYS A 141 -14.95 16.16 5.14
CA LYS A 141 -15.54 17.28 4.41
C LYS A 141 -14.79 18.60 4.65
N TYR A 142 -14.32 18.82 5.88
CA TYR A 142 -13.48 19.99 6.21
C TYR A 142 -12.17 19.95 5.43
N PHE A 143 -11.48 18.79 5.42
CA PHE A 143 -10.23 18.62 4.68
C PHE A 143 -10.45 18.82 3.16
N VAL A 144 -11.44 18.14 2.60
CA VAL A 144 -11.76 18.21 1.17
C VAL A 144 -12.06 19.65 0.73
N LYS A 145 -12.79 20.44 1.53
CA LYS A 145 -13.03 21.87 1.24
C LYS A 145 -11.74 22.70 1.20
N SER A 146 -10.71 22.28 1.90
CA SER A 146 -9.45 23.01 2.06
C SER A 146 -8.45 22.80 0.91
N CYS A 147 -8.62 21.77 0.08
CA CYS A 147 -7.76 21.47 -1.06
C CYS A 147 -8.35 22.01 -2.39
N HIS A 148 -7.53 22.09 -3.45
CA HIS A 148 -7.94 22.51 -4.79
C HIS A 148 -8.36 21.33 -5.65
N ALA A 149 -7.55 20.26 -5.68
CA ALA A 149 -7.82 19.05 -6.46
C ALA A 149 -7.24 17.81 -5.77
N PHE A 150 -7.60 16.64 -6.27
CA PHE A 150 -7.31 15.36 -5.63
C PHE A 150 -6.75 14.34 -6.63
N LEU A 151 -5.89 13.50 -6.10
CA LEU A 151 -5.44 12.26 -6.73
C LEU A 151 -5.79 11.10 -5.80
N THR A 152 -6.34 10.04 -6.35
CA THR A 152 -6.59 8.77 -5.66
C THR A 152 -5.77 7.66 -6.29
N LEU A 153 -5.43 6.65 -5.50
CA LEU A 153 -4.63 5.51 -5.96
C LEU A 153 -5.50 4.26 -6.24
N SER A 154 -6.83 4.39 -6.09
CA SER A 154 -7.84 3.40 -6.50
C SER A 154 -9.10 4.10 -6.98
N SER A 155 -9.88 3.45 -7.85
CA SER A 155 -11.16 4.00 -8.33
C SER A 155 -12.18 4.02 -7.21
N SER A 156 -12.17 3.05 -6.30
CA SER A 156 -13.09 3.02 -5.16
C SER A 156 -12.95 4.26 -4.26
N VAL A 157 -11.71 4.75 -4.02
CA VAL A 157 -11.50 5.99 -3.28
C VAL A 157 -11.91 7.22 -4.10
N LEU A 158 -11.81 7.16 -5.44
CA LEU A 158 -12.31 8.22 -6.32
C LEU A 158 -13.84 8.35 -6.21
N ASP A 159 -14.53 7.21 -6.18
CA ASP A 159 -15.99 7.15 -6.00
C ASP A 159 -16.40 7.65 -4.61
N ASP A 160 -15.72 7.17 -3.56
CA ASP A 160 -15.92 7.66 -2.19
C ASP A 160 -15.72 9.16 -2.07
N LEU A 161 -14.71 9.73 -2.75
CA LEU A 161 -14.43 11.15 -2.75
C LEU A 161 -15.57 11.94 -3.42
N SER A 162 -16.29 11.36 -4.36
CA SER A 162 -17.44 11.97 -5.02
C SER A 162 -18.58 12.29 -4.04
N ALA A 163 -18.71 11.55 -2.94
CA ALA A 163 -19.64 11.87 -1.86
C ALA A 163 -19.30 13.17 -1.09
N PHE A 164 -18.08 13.68 -1.23
CA PHE A 164 -17.60 14.89 -0.53
C PHE A 164 -17.44 16.10 -1.45
N THR A 165 -17.26 15.90 -2.75
CA THR A 165 -17.12 16.97 -3.73
C THR A 165 -17.44 16.55 -5.15
N ASP A 166 -18.33 17.30 -5.83
CA ASP A 166 -18.66 17.11 -7.24
C ASP A 166 -17.97 18.16 -8.13
N THR A 167 -17.47 19.25 -7.53
CA THR A 167 -16.99 20.42 -8.25
C THR A 167 -15.49 20.49 -8.39
N LYS A 168 -14.74 19.70 -7.60
CA LYS A 168 -13.26 19.71 -7.63
C LYS A 168 -12.74 18.67 -8.57
N GLU A 169 -11.67 19.04 -9.30
CA GLU A 169 -10.95 18.11 -10.15
C GLU A 169 -10.39 16.97 -9.31
N LYS A 170 -10.61 15.75 -9.79
CA LYS A 170 -10.12 14.53 -9.15
C LYS A 170 -9.72 13.53 -10.22
N ILE A 171 -8.60 12.86 -10.01
CA ILE A 171 -8.07 11.86 -10.94
C ILE A 171 -7.70 10.58 -10.19
N PHE A 172 -7.81 9.47 -10.89
CA PHE A 172 -7.26 8.18 -10.47
C PHE A 172 -5.97 7.91 -11.20
N ILE A 173 -4.91 7.54 -10.47
CA ILE A 173 -3.67 6.99 -11.02
C ILE A 173 -3.29 5.80 -10.15
N PRO A 174 -3.04 4.61 -10.72
CA PRO A 174 -2.69 3.43 -9.95
C PRO A 174 -1.44 3.65 -9.10
N HIS A 175 -1.36 2.96 -7.97
CA HIS A 175 -0.20 2.98 -7.09
C HIS A 175 1.04 2.49 -7.84
N PRO A 176 2.17 3.22 -7.86
CA PRO A 176 3.41 2.76 -8.46
C PRO A 176 3.98 1.51 -7.79
N ILE A 177 4.81 0.79 -8.51
CA ILE A 177 5.57 -0.35 -7.98
C ILE A 177 6.66 0.18 -7.04
N TYR A 178 6.86 -0.54 -5.94
CA TYR A 178 8.03 -0.35 -5.09
C TYR A 178 9.21 -1.12 -5.70
N ASP A 179 10.31 -0.45 -5.90
CA ASP A 179 11.57 -0.99 -6.43
C ASP A 179 12.68 -1.12 -5.36
N SER A 180 12.36 -0.73 -4.11
CA SER A 180 13.28 -0.76 -2.98
C SER A 180 13.61 -2.16 -2.46
N PHE A 181 12.84 -3.19 -2.84
CA PHE A 181 12.98 -4.56 -2.32
C PHE A 181 14.11 -5.39 -2.96
N GLY A 182 14.95 -4.77 -3.78
CA GLY A 182 16.12 -5.39 -4.44
C GLY A 182 15.77 -6.16 -5.71
N GLU A 183 16.78 -6.83 -6.27
CA GLU A 183 16.69 -7.55 -7.52
C GLU A 183 15.95 -8.88 -7.39
N ILE A 184 15.36 -9.34 -8.51
CA ILE A 184 14.74 -10.67 -8.61
C ILE A 184 15.80 -11.74 -8.38
N VAL A 185 15.54 -12.65 -7.46
CA VAL A 185 16.41 -13.79 -7.16
C VAL A 185 15.85 -15.05 -7.84
N ASP A 186 16.73 -15.93 -8.28
CA ASP A 186 16.33 -17.25 -8.80
C ASP A 186 15.49 -18.02 -7.79
N LYS A 187 14.42 -18.69 -8.24
CA LYS A 187 13.44 -19.36 -7.39
C LYS A 187 14.08 -20.45 -6.50
N LYS A 188 15.03 -21.22 -7.06
CA LYS A 188 15.74 -22.25 -6.31
C LYS A 188 16.62 -21.64 -5.23
N GLN A 189 17.36 -20.56 -5.56
CA GLN A 189 18.17 -19.83 -4.60
C GLN A 189 17.31 -19.20 -3.49
N ALA A 190 16.16 -18.63 -3.84
CA ALA A 190 15.24 -18.07 -2.87
C ALA A 190 14.69 -19.12 -1.91
N LYS A 191 14.33 -20.32 -2.41
CA LYS A 191 13.92 -21.44 -1.58
C LYS A 191 15.05 -21.89 -0.62
N GLN A 192 16.27 -22.00 -1.11
CA GLN A 192 17.45 -22.35 -0.29
C GLN A 192 17.68 -21.30 0.82
N ASN A 193 17.60 -20.01 0.51
CA ASN A 193 17.77 -18.93 1.48
C ASN A 193 16.74 -18.99 2.62
N LEU A 194 15.54 -19.52 2.33
CA LEU A 194 14.46 -19.67 3.31
C LEU A 194 14.43 -21.05 4.00
N GLY A 195 15.32 -21.98 3.61
CA GLY A 195 15.34 -23.37 4.10
C GLY A 195 14.12 -24.18 3.64
N LEU A 196 13.59 -23.89 2.45
CA LEU A 196 12.43 -24.54 1.87
C LEU A 196 12.83 -25.72 0.97
N GLU A 197 11.95 -26.70 0.83
CA GLU A 197 12.13 -27.85 -0.06
C GLU A 197 12.07 -27.39 -1.54
N GLU A 198 13.06 -27.77 -2.33
CA GLU A 198 13.21 -27.30 -3.72
C GLU A 198 12.03 -27.74 -4.62
N ASN A 199 11.56 -28.97 -4.45
CA ASN A 199 10.54 -29.59 -5.32
C ASN A 199 9.10 -29.37 -4.84
N VAL A 200 8.88 -28.59 -3.78
CA VAL A 200 7.56 -28.27 -3.25
C VAL A 200 7.08 -26.95 -3.82
N ASN A 201 5.82 -26.87 -4.18
CA ASN A 201 5.15 -25.65 -4.63
C ASN A 201 4.67 -24.84 -3.44
N TYR A 202 4.80 -23.50 -3.54
CA TYR A 202 4.46 -22.60 -2.44
C TYR A 202 3.55 -21.46 -2.88
N LEU A 203 2.47 -21.24 -2.11
CA LEU A 203 1.70 -20.01 -2.11
C LEU A 203 2.24 -19.07 -1.03
N LEU A 204 2.10 -17.78 -1.21
CA LEU A 204 2.53 -16.78 -0.22
C LEU A 204 1.36 -15.90 0.23
N PHE A 205 1.11 -15.84 1.53
CA PHE A 205 0.32 -14.81 2.19
C PHE A 205 1.29 -13.88 2.93
N PHE A 206 1.35 -12.58 2.56
CA PHE A 206 2.40 -11.69 3.03
C PHE A 206 1.87 -10.42 3.73
N GLY A 207 2.67 -9.92 4.69
CA GLY A 207 2.47 -8.66 5.41
C GLY A 207 1.69 -8.83 6.72
N PHE A 208 1.40 -7.72 7.42
CA PHE A 208 0.72 -7.76 8.71
C PHE A 208 -0.57 -8.57 8.65
N VAL A 209 -0.70 -9.56 9.52
CA VAL A 209 -1.90 -10.39 9.61
C VAL A 209 -2.96 -9.64 10.40
N ARG A 210 -4.06 -9.32 9.72
CA ARG A 210 -5.27 -8.68 10.27
C ARG A 210 -6.51 -9.37 9.72
N ARG A 211 -7.59 -9.39 10.47
CA ARG A 211 -8.82 -10.10 10.11
C ARG A 211 -9.36 -9.73 8.73
N TYR A 212 -9.30 -8.46 8.37
CA TYR A 212 -9.77 -8.02 7.06
C TYR A 212 -8.97 -8.60 5.88
N LYS A 213 -7.73 -9.07 6.12
CA LYS A 213 -6.89 -9.71 5.08
C LYS A 213 -7.25 -11.17 4.81
N GLY A 214 -8.11 -11.78 5.64
CA GLY A 214 -8.71 -13.07 5.35
C GLY A 214 -7.74 -14.25 5.35
N LEU A 215 -6.74 -14.26 6.24
CA LEU A 215 -5.86 -15.43 6.40
C LEU A 215 -6.67 -16.70 6.75
N ASP A 216 -7.70 -16.57 7.57
CA ASP A 216 -8.61 -17.65 7.92
C ASP A 216 -9.29 -18.26 6.68
N ILE A 217 -9.69 -17.43 5.69
CA ILE A 217 -10.22 -17.92 4.41
C ILE A 217 -9.16 -18.74 3.66
N MET A 218 -7.92 -18.24 3.59
CA MET A 218 -6.84 -18.95 2.90
C MET A 218 -6.47 -20.27 3.60
N ILE A 219 -6.55 -20.31 4.93
CA ILE A 219 -6.39 -21.57 5.71
C ILE A 219 -7.48 -22.58 5.33
N ASP A 220 -8.75 -22.15 5.24
CA ASP A 220 -9.84 -23.03 4.79
C ASP A 220 -9.64 -23.51 3.35
N VAL A 221 -9.11 -22.67 2.46
CA VAL A 221 -8.74 -23.05 1.08
C VAL A 221 -7.68 -24.15 1.08
N MET A 222 -6.66 -24.04 1.94
CA MET A 222 -5.61 -25.06 2.05
C MET A 222 -6.11 -26.41 2.56
N ALA A 223 -7.30 -26.46 3.17
CA ALA A 223 -7.95 -27.69 3.60
C ALA A 223 -8.71 -28.42 2.46
N ASP A 224 -8.86 -27.78 1.28
CA ASP A 224 -9.45 -28.45 0.10
C ASP A 224 -8.57 -29.65 -0.31
N LYS A 225 -9.21 -30.83 -0.40
CA LYS A 225 -8.50 -32.07 -0.70
C LYS A 225 -7.72 -32.02 -2.01
N ARG A 226 -8.22 -31.33 -3.03
CA ARG A 226 -7.55 -31.19 -4.33
C ARG A 226 -6.22 -30.44 -4.18
N ILE A 227 -6.16 -29.40 -3.31
CA ILE A 227 -4.94 -28.65 -3.02
C ILE A 227 -3.96 -29.49 -2.20
N GLN A 228 -4.46 -30.27 -1.24
CA GLN A 228 -3.62 -31.22 -0.48
C GLN A 228 -3.01 -32.29 -1.40
N ASP A 229 -3.80 -32.84 -2.34
CA ASP A 229 -3.34 -33.83 -3.31
C ASP A 229 -2.26 -33.28 -4.27
N LEU A 230 -2.26 -31.94 -4.52
CA LEU A 230 -1.20 -31.24 -5.26
C LEU A 230 0.10 -31.06 -4.45
N GLY A 231 0.09 -31.31 -3.15
CA GLY A 231 1.26 -31.14 -2.28
C GLY A 231 1.71 -29.69 -2.11
N VAL A 232 0.83 -28.73 -2.35
CA VAL A 232 1.12 -27.29 -2.23
C VAL A 232 1.15 -26.86 -0.77
N LYS A 233 2.13 -26.04 -0.40
CA LYS A 233 2.22 -25.44 0.95
C LYS A 233 1.98 -23.92 0.91
N LEU A 234 1.40 -23.40 2.00
CA LEU A 234 1.20 -21.97 2.20
C LEU A 234 2.27 -21.41 3.14
N ILE A 235 3.00 -20.39 2.70
CA ILE A 235 3.86 -19.58 3.57
C ILE A 235 3.04 -18.36 4.01
N VAL A 236 2.90 -18.18 5.33
CA VAL A 236 2.34 -16.99 5.96
C VAL A 236 3.50 -16.21 6.56
N ALA A 237 3.82 -15.05 5.98
CA ALA A 237 4.98 -14.26 6.37
C ALA A 237 4.57 -12.84 6.80
N GLY A 238 4.75 -12.53 8.08
CA GLY A 238 4.51 -11.21 8.67
C GLY A 238 3.95 -11.24 10.09
N GLU A 239 4.04 -10.09 10.76
CA GLU A 239 3.58 -9.90 12.14
C GLU A 239 2.06 -10.08 12.27
N PHE A 240 1.63 -10.78 13.33
CA PHE A 240 0.23 -10.92 13.69
C PHE A 240 -0.21 -9.76 14.58
N TYR A 241 -1.20 -9.00 14.11
CA TYR A 241 -1.88 -7.94 14.86
C TYR A 241 -3.20 -8.41 15.47
N ASP A 242 -3.67 -9.61 15.04
CA ASP A 242 -4.78 -10.33 15.61
C ASP A 242 -4.27 -11.47 16.50
N ASN A 243 -5.19 -12.18 17.15
CA ASN A 243 -4.86 -13.33 17.98
C ASN A 243 -4.34 -14.51 17.15
N LYS A 244 -3.01 -14.67 17.07
CA LYS A 244 -2.34 -15.75 16.35
C LYS A 244 -2.85 -17.14 16.72
N GLN A 245 -3.25 -17.34 17.99
CA GLN A 245 -3.70 -18.64 18.49
C GLN A 245 -5.00 -19.11 17.83
N GLU A 246 -5.85 -18.21 17.38
CA GLU A 246 -7.08 -18.55 16.63
C GLU A 246 -6.73 -19.23 15.31
N TYR A 247 -5.76 -18.70 14.56
CA TYR A 247 -5.29 -19.29 13.30
C TYR A 247 -4.59 -20.63 13.52
N ILE A 248 -3.76 -20.76 14.55
CA ILE A 248 -3.13 -22.04 14.91
C ILE A 248 -4.19 -23.11 15.25
N SER A 249 -5.20 -22.74 16.02
CA SER A 249 -6.31 -23.63 16.36
C SER A 249 -7.09 -24.08 15.12
N GLN A 250 -7.35 -23.15 14.16
CA GLN A 250 -7.99 -23.48 12.89
C GLN A 250 -7.14 -24.49 12.07
N ILE A 251 -5.84 -24.22 11.91
CA ILE A 251 -4.89 -25.10 11.20
C ILE A 251 -4.91 -26.51 11.79
N ASN A 252 -4.82 -26.60 13.14
CA ASN A 252 -4.81 -27.89 13.83
C ASN A 252 -6.14 -28.63 13.69
N SER A 253 -7.28 -27.93 13.80
CA SER A 253 -8.62 -28.53 13.67
C SER A 253 -8.89 -29.08 12.27
N LEU A 254 -8.27 -28.47 11.25
CA LEU A 254 -8.37 -28.91 9.86
C LEU A 254 -7.33 -29.99 9.50
N GLY A 255 -6.37 -30.28 10.39
CA GLY A 255 -5.35 -31.31 10.18
C GLY A 255 -4.31 -30.98 9.10
N ILE A 256 -4.06 -29.67 8.84
CA ILE A 256 -3.21 -29.18 7.75
C ILE A 256 -1.90 -28.53 8.22
N SER A 257 -1.44 -28.86 9.42
CA SER A 257 -0.24 -28.24 10.01
C SER A 257 1.02 -28.41 9.15
N GLU A 258 1.16 -29.54 8.44
CA GLU A 258 2.28 -29.80 7.54
C GLU A 258 2.23 -29.00 6.23
N ASN A 259 1.06 -28.44 5.90
CA ASN A 259 0.85 -27.67 4.68
C ASN A 259 1.02 -26.15 4.89
N ILE A 260 1.24 -25.68 6.14
CA ILE A 260 1.31 -24.26 6.45
C ILE A 260 2.61 -23.93 7.21
N ILE A 261 3.37 -22.98 6.67
CA ILE A 261 4.61 -22.48 7.26
C ILE A 261 4.34 -21.07 7.82
N LEU A 262 4.38 -20.93 9.15
CA LEU A 262 4.16 -19.64 9.80
C LEU A 262 5.49 -18.95 10.11
N LYS A 263 5.73 -17.80 9.48
CA LYS A 263 6.83 -16.85 9.75
C LYS A 263 6.22 -15.58 10.36
N SER A 264 6.10 -15.55 11.67
CA SER A 264 5.28 -14.58 12.42
C SER A 264 6.02 -13.33 12.85
N ASP A 265 7.30 -13.21 12.50
CA ASP A 265 8.09 -12.02 12.80
C ASP A 265 7.97 -10.98 11.69
N PHE A 266 8.37 -9.75 11.98
CA PHE A 266 8.55 -8.74 10.95
C PHE A 266 9.59 -9.22 9.92
N ILE A 267 9.25 -9.14 8.64
CA ILE A 267 10.18 -9.50 7.55
C ILE A 267 10.96 -8.26 7.16
N PRO A 268 12.29 -8.24 7.36
CA PRO A 268 13.15 -7.15 6.89
C PRO A 268 13.05 -6.95 5.38
N GLU A 269 13.24 -5.71 4.93
CA GLU A 269 13.07 -5.34 3.52
C GLU A 269 14.01 -6.14 2.59
N GLU A 270 15.23 -6.39 3.02
CA GLU A 270 16.22 -7.19 2.31
C GLU A 270 15.83 -8.65 2.11
N ASP A 271 14.96 -9.20 2.98
CA ASP A 271 14.50 -10.59 2.92
C ASP A 271 13.23 -10.78 2.09
N VAL A 272 12.47 -9.70 1.86
CA VAL A 272 11.19 -9.75 1.11
C VAL A 272 11.34 -10.46 -0.22
N LYS A 273 12.43 -10.18 -0.95
CA LYS A 273 12.75 -10.80 -2.25
C LYS A 273 12.75 -12.33 -2.19
N ASN A 274 13.27 -12.91 -1.09
CA ASN A 274 13.34 -14.37 -0.94
C ASN A 274 11.93 -14.97 -0.85
N TYR A 275 11.02 -14.37 -0.08
CA TYR A 275 9.64 -14.85 0.06
C TYR A 275 8.88 -14.79 -1.27
N PHE A 276 8.94 -13.65 -1.96
CA PHE A 276 8.23 -13.49 -3.23
C PHE A 276 8.82 -14.37 -4.34
N CYS A 277 10.15 -14.45 -4.44
CA CYS A 277 10.81 -15.25 -5.47
C CYS A 277 10.70 -16.77 -5.24
N ALA A 278 10.59 -17.24 -3.99
CA ALA A 278 10.42 -18.64 -3.68
C ALA A 278 9.04 -19.21 -4.03
N CYS A 279 8.01 -18.36 -4.09
CA CYS A 279 6.62 -18.76 -4.23
C CYS A 279 6.14 -18.71 -5.68
N ASP A 280 5.13 -19.52 -5.99
CA ASP A 280 4.52 -19.64 -7.31
C ASP A 280 3.46 -18.57 -7.53
N MET A 281 2.68 -18.26 -6.49
CA MET A 281 1.59 -17.27 -6.54
C MET A 281 1.42 -16.58 -5.19
N ILE A 282 1.14 -15.27 -5.23
CA ILE A 282 0.87 -14.45 -4.05
C ILE A 282 -0.64 -14.40 -3.82
N THR A 283 -1.09 -14.67 -2.59
CA THR A 283 -2.50 -14.76 -2.23
C THR A 283 -2.93 -13.61 -1.35
N GLN A 284 -4.03 -12.96 -1.70
CA GLN A 284 -4.62 -11.83 -0.99
C GLN A 284 -6.13 -12.03 -0.88
N THR A 285 -6.55 -12.87 0.06
CA THR A 285 -7.96 -13.26 0.30
C THR A 285 -8.70 -12.22 1.15
N TYR A 286 -8.48 -10.94 0.86
CA TYR A 286 -8.98 -9.84 1.65
C TYR A 286 -10.51 -9.75 1.65
N ARG A 287 -11.10 -9.37 2.80
CA ARG A 287 -12.53 -9.07 2.93
C ARG A 287 -12.86 -7.65 2.49
N THR A 288 -11.94 -6.74 2.72
CA THR A 288 -12.04 -5.35 2.27
C THR A 288 -10.66 -4.82 1.94
N ALA A 289 -10.54 -4.03 0.89
CA ALA A 289 -9.31 -3.31 0.56
C ALA A 289 -9.63 -2.08 -0.27
N THR A 290 -8.89 -1.00 -0.07
CA THR A 290 -8.84 0.12 -1.03
C THR A 290 -7.72 -0.08 -2.03
N GLN A 291 -6.58 -0.56 -1.54
CA GLN A 291 -5.39 -0.93 -2.30
C GLN A 291 -4.50 -1.84 -1.46
N SER A 292 -3.51 -2.48 -2.07
CA SER A 292 -2.54 -3.31 -1.37
C SER A 292 -1.12 -3.09 -1.88
N GLY A 293 -0.20 -2.75 -0.97
CA GLY A 293 1.23 -2.69 -1.28
C GLY A 293 1.80 -4.07 -1.66
N VAL A 294 1.19 -5.16 -1.17
CA VAL A 294 1.59 -6.54 -1.50
C VAL A 294 1.42 -6.82 -2.99
N THR A 295 0.36 -6.28 -3.62
CA THR A 295 0.14 -6.38 -5.07
C THR A 295 1.29 -5.72 -5.84
N GLN A 296 1.77 -4.57 -5.37
CA GLN A 296 2.86 -3.85 -6.02
C GLN A 296 4.19 -4.59 -5.87
N ILE A 297 4.44 -5.21 -4.71
CA ILE A 297 5.62 -6.06 -4.50
C ILE A 297 5.55 -7.30 -5.41
N ALA A 298 4.35 -7.90 -5.58
CA ALA A 298 4.17 -9.03 -6.49
C ALA A 298 4.47 -8.64 -7.95
N TYR A 299 4.05 -7.45 -8.39
CA TYR A 299 4.43 -6.90 -9.70
C TYR A 299 5.93 -6.67 -9.82
N HIS A 300 6.59 -6.13 -8.79
CA HIS A 300 8.04 -5.93 -8.79
C HIS A 300 8.78 -7.24 -9.06
N PHE A 301 8.43 -8.31 -8.34
CA PHE A 301 9.03 -9.63 -8.48
C PHE A 301 8.40 -10.50 -9.58
N GLU A 302 7.52 -9.93 -10.42
CA GLU A 302 6.89 -10.62 -11.56
C GLU A 302 6.13 -11.89 -11.16
N ARG A 303 5.47 -11.89 -9.99
CA ARG A 303 4.75 -13.05 -9.47
C ARG A 303 3.26 -13.00 -9.79
N PRO A 304 2.68 -14.16 -10.17
CA PRO A 304 1.24 -14.31 -10.29
C PRO A 304 0.52 -13.97 -8.98
N MET A 305 -0.71 -13.52 -9.07
CA MET A 305 -1.50 -13.09 -7.92
C MET A 305 -2.87 -13.75 -7.90
N LEU A 306 -3.33 -14.16 -6.73
CA LEU A 306 -4.72 -14.50 -6.47
C LEU A 306 -5.27 -13.46 -5.49
N VAL A 307 -6.28 -12.72 -5.90
CA VAL A 307 -6.91 -11.69 -5.08
C VAL A 307 -8.41 -11.88 -5.01
N THR A 308 -9.03 -11.46 -3.92
CA THR A 308 -10.49 -11.37 -3.85
C THR A 308 -11.00 -10.13 -4.57
N ASN A 309 -12.22 -10.20 -5.08
CA ASN A 309 -12.91 -9.12 -5.80
C ASN A 309 -13.40 -8.03 -4.83
N VAL A 310 -12.46 -7.30 -4.22
CA VAL A 310 -12.74 -6.25 -3.24
C VAL A 310 -11.94 -4.98 -3.55
N GLY A 311 -12.63 -3.86 -3.56
CA GLY A 311 -12.04 -2.52 -3.74
C GLY A 311 -11.08 -2.47 -4.95
N GLY A 312 -9.94 -1.84 -4.77
CA GLY A 312 -8.96 -1.64 -5.85
C GLY A 312 -8.13 -2.86 -6.24
N LEU A 313 -8.26 -4.02 -5.58
CA LEU A 313 -7.47 -5.22 -5.90
C LEU A 313 -7.80 -5.76 -7.29
N ALA A 314 -9.08 -5.88 -7.61
CA ALA A 314 -9.55 -6.37 -8.90
C ALA A 314 -9.15 -5.47 -10.08
N GLU A 315 -8.96 -4.17 -9.84
CA GLU A 315 -8.56 -3.20 -10.88
C GLU A 315 -7.09 -3.37 -11.29
N ILE A 316 -6.27 -3.82 -10.33
CA ILE A 316 -4.82 -3.92 -10.49
C ILE A 316 -4.44 -5.31 -11.01
N VAL A 317 -5.23 -6.35 -10.72
CA VAL A 317 -4.97 -7.73 -11.13
C VAL A 317 -5.92 -8.15 -12.27
N PRO A 318 -5.57 -7.98 -13.54
CA PRO A 318 -6.36 -8.48 -14.66
C PRO A 318 -6.56 -9.99 -14.56
N HIS A 319 -7.83 -10.40 -14.35
CA HIS A 319 -8.22 -11.81 -14.20
C HIS A 319 -7.81 -12.66 -15.40
N ASN A 320 -7.29 -13.86 -15.16
CA ASN A 320 -6.77 -14.78 -16.16
C ASN A 320 -5.62 -14.25 -17.04
N LYS A 321 -5.04 -13.10 -16.65
CA LYS A 321 -3.88 -12.52 -17.33
C LYS A 321 -2.62 -12.55 -16.48
N VAL A 322 -2.68 -11.98 -15.28
CA VAL A 322 -1.56 -11.95 -14.32
C VAL A 322 -1.85 -12.78 -13.06
N GLY A 323 -3.01 -13.40 -13.02
CA GLY A 323 -3.51 -14.16 -11.89
C GLY A 323 -5.03 -14.23 -11.88
N TYR A 324 -5.61 -14.39 -10.69
CA TYR A 324 -7.04 -14.56 -10.52
C TYR A 324 -7.67 -13.49 -9.65
N VAL A 325 -8.88 -13.10 -10.01
CA VAL A 325 -9.79 -12.33 -9.17
C VAL A 325 -10.96 -13.25 -8.83
N CYS A 326 -11.16 -13.56 -7.55
CA CYS A 326 -12.15 -14.51 -7.05
C CYS A 326 -13.15 -13.81 -6.12
N ASP A 327 -14.36 -14.30 -6.01
CA ASP A 327 -15.27 -13.88 -4.95
C ASP A 327 -14.76 -14.35 -3.58
N ILE A 328 -15.27 -13.76 -2.49
CA ILE A 328 -14.91 -14.16 -1.11
C ILE A 328 -15.62 -15.49 -0.78
N ASN A 329 -15.14 -16.55 -1.38
CA ASN A 329 -15.71 -17.88 -1.30
C ASN A 329 -14.59 -18.92 -1.38
N THR A 330 -14.48 -19.76 -0.36
CA THR A 330 -13.41 -20.75 -0.25
C THR A 330 -13.35 -21.67 -1.47
N LYS A 331 -14.51 -22.08 -2.00
CA LYS A 331 -14.56 -22.97 -3.17
C LYS A 331 -14.03 -22.27 -4.43
N ASP A 332 -14.44 -21.04 -4.71
CA ASP A 332 -14.01 -20.29 -5.90
C ASP A 332 -12.51 -20.02 -5.87
N ILE A 333 -11.97 -19.72 -4.68
CA ILE A 333 -10.54 -19.50 -4.47
C ILE A 333 -9.78 -20.84 -4.67
N ALA A 334 -10.30 -21.94 -4.13
CA ALA A 334 -9.70 -23.26 -4.32
C ALA A 334 -9.71 -23.68 -5.81
N ASP A 335 -10.82 -23.45 -6.53
CA ASP A 335 -10.92 -23.72 -7.96
C ASP A 335 -9.84 -22.96 -8.76
N CYS A 336 -9.57 -21.68 -8.41
CA CYS A 336 -8.50 -20.89 -9.03
C CYS A 336 -7.09 -21.46 -8.72
N VAL A 337 -6.85 -21.91 -7.48
CA VAL A 337 -5.56 -22.52 -7.10
C VAL A 337 -5.35 -23.81 -7.87
N VAL A 338 -6.38 -24.65 -7.97
CA VAL A 338 -6.33 -25.93 -8.73
C VAL A 338 -6.08 -25.64 -10.21
N ASP A 339 -6.84 -24.72 -10.83
CA ASP A 339 -6.64 -24.33 -12.25
C ASP A 339 -5.21 -23.84 -12.51
N PHE A 340 -4.63 -23.09 -11.57
CA PHE A 340 -3.26 -22.58 -11.68
C PHE A 340 -2.23 -23.69 -11.84
N TYR A 341 -2.32 -24.72 -11.02
CA TYR A 341 -1.36 -25.82 -11.04
C TYR A 341 -1.66 -26.85 -12.14
N ASP A 342 -2.91 -27.25 -12.33
CA ASP A 342 -3.32 -28.23 -13.35
C ASP A 342 -3.02 -27.74 -14.77
N ASN A 343 -3.14 -26.45 -15.01
CA ASN A 343 -2.89 -25.84 -16.32
C ASN A 343 -1.51 -25.16 -16.42
N ASN A 344 -0.59 -25.35 -15.45
CA ASN A 344 0.77 -24.82 -15.45
C ASN A 344 0.84 -23.31 -15.77
N LYS A 345 -0.02 -22.51 -15.14
CA LYS A 345 -0.19 -21.06 -15.44
C LYS A 345 0.96 -20.16 -14.94
N GLU A 346 1.85 -20.66 -14.07
CA GLU A 346 2.89 -19.83 -13.45
C GLU A 346 3.70 -19.04 -14.48
N LYS A 347 4.27 -19.72 -15.46
CA LYS A 347 5.12 -19.09 -16.48
C LYS A 347 4.35 -18.04 -17.30
N GLN A 348 3.16 -18.39 -17.75
CA GLN A 348 2.32 -17.49 -18.54
C GLN A 348 1.95 -16.23 -17.76
N PHE A 349 1.51 -16.38 -16.51
CA PHE A 349 1.09 -15.26 -15.69
C PHE A 349 2.30 -14.39 -15.27
N SER A 350 3.46 -14.98 -15.00
CA SER A 350 4.69 -14.22 -14.72
C SER A 350 5.13 -13.37 -15.91
N GLU A 351 5.14 -13.91 -17.12
CA GLU A 351 5.46 -13.13 -18.33
C GLU A 351 4.45 -11.99 -18.56
N ASN A 352 3.18 -12.26 -18.33
CA ASN A 352 2.14 -11.24 -18.42
C ASN A 352 2.32 -10.17 -17.32
N THR A 353 2.69 -10.57 -16.09
CA THR A 353 2.97 -9.65 -14.99
C THR A 353 4.13 -8.73 -15.32
N LYS A 354 5.19 -9.25 -15.93
CA LYS A 354 6.34 -8.47 -16.43
C LYS A 354 5.93 -7.41 -17.48
N THR A 355 4.94 -7.71 -18.28
CA THR A 355 4.41 -6.75 -19.27
C THR A 355 3.49 -5.72 -18.60
N GLU A 356 2.58 -6.18 -17.75
CA GLU A 356 1.56 -5.34 -17.12
C GLU A 356 2.16 -4.35 -16.11
N LYS A 357 3.26 -4.71 -15.42
CA LYS A 357 3.91 -3.82 -14.43
C LYS A 357 4.38 -2.49 -15.01
N LYS A 358 4.57 -2.39 -16.35
CA LYS A 358 4.96 -1.14 -17.02
C LYS A 358 3.95 -0.01 -16.84
N ARG A 359 2.71 -0.33 -16.44
CA ARG A 359 1.66 0.67 -16.14
C ARG A 359 1.87 1.37 -14.80
N PHE A 360 2.71 0.83 -13.92
CA PHE A 360 2.83 1.24 -12.51
C PHE A 360 4.20 1.86 -12.24
N THR A 361 4.54 2.95 -12.91
CA THR A 361 5.83 3.64 -12.71
C THR A 361 5.66 4.94 -11.94
N TRP A 362 6.69 5.32 -11.17
CA TRP A 362 6.74 6.61 -10.50
C TRP A 362 6.67 7.77 -11.49
N LYS A 363 7.26 7.58 -12.69
CA LYS A 363 7.18 8.55 -13.78
C LYS A 363 5.74 8.82 -14.19
N GLU A 364 4.93 7.78 -14.41
CA GLU A 364 3.50 7.93 -14.76
C GLU A 364 2.71 8.65 -13.67
N LEU A 365 2.99 8.34 -12.38
CA LEU A 365 2.36 9.03 -11.26
C LEU A 365 2.72 10.52 -11.26
N VAL A 366 4.01 10.88 -11.35
CA VAL A 366 4.45 12.28 -11.35
C VAL A 366 3.95 13.03 -12.57
N ASP A 367 3.96 12.41 -13.76
CA ASP A 367 3.39 12.99 -14.98
C ASP A 367 1.88 13.28 -14.84
N GLY A 368 1.15 12.35 -14.22
CA GLY A 368 -0.28 12.54 -13.96
C GLY A 368 -0.57 13.65 -12.96
N ILE A 369 0.22 13.74 -11.89
CA ILE A 369 0.13 14.84 -10.92
C ILE A 369 0.41 16.18 -11.62
N GLU A 370 1.46 16.26 -12.42
CA GLU A 370 1.79 17.49 -13.17
C GLU A 370 0.67 17.89 -14.16
N LYS A 371 0.03 16.93 -14.81
CA LYS A 371 -1.13 17.21 -15.67
C LYS A 371 -2.31 17.78 -14.88
N LEU A 372 -2.59 17.20 -13.69
CA LEU A 372 -3.63 17.71 -12.77
C LEU A 372 -3.31 19.14 -12.34
N ILE A 373 -2.06 19.42 -11.98
CA ILE A 373 -1.60 20.74 -11.56
C ILE A 373 -1.78 21.77 -12.68
N LYS A 374 -1.36 21.44 -13.92
CA LYS A 374 -1.49 22.33 -15.08
C LYS A 374 -2.92 22.71 -15.41
N LYS A 375 -3.89 21.86 -15.12
CA LYS A 375 -5.31 22.17 -15.27
C LYS A 375 -5.84 23.17 -14.23
N GLN A 376 -5.10 23.36 -13.13
CA GLN A 376 -5.50 24.21 -11.99
C GLN A 376 -4.71 25.53 -11.92
N LEU A 377 -3.68 25.68 -12.74
CA LEU A 377 -2.91 26.92 -12.93
C LEU A 377 -3.55 27.81 -13.98
#